data_9355c9fc76b1f504d8c7861a1a31b52a
#
_entry.id   9355c9fc76b1f504d8c7861a1a31b52a
#
_cell.length_a   1.000
_cell.length_b   1.000
_cell.length_c   1.000
_cell.angle_alpha   90.00
_cell.angle_beta   90.00
_cell.angle_gamma   90.00
#
_symmetry.space_group_name_H-M   'P 1'
#
loop_
_entity.id
_entity.type
_entity.pdbx_description
1 polymer ?
#
loop_
_entity_poly.entity_id
_entity_poly.type
_entity_poly.pdbx_seq_one_letter_code
_entity_poly.pdbx_strand_id
1 'polypeptide(L)'
;MINYHKELVSVLSSILPTEYEMKLTSTTKTPCISYMELSNVPINNSSFDTMEYSRIRYQIKVWDSNIAVIQLYANRIDAVLRPLGFKRVNSTEISDNNSAMIQKVMTYECLALEEF
;
A
#
# COMPACT_ATOMS: atom_id res chain seq x y z
N MET A 1 -0.79 13.76 13.86
CA MET A 1 -0.39 12.73 12.90
C MET A 1 -1.62 12.14 12.24
N ILE A 2 -1.61 12.04 10.93
CA ILE A 2 -2.73 11.49 10.17
C ILE A 2 -2.55 9.99 10.04
N ASN A 3 -3.63 9.25 10.21
CA ASN A 3 -3.64 7.80 10.12
C ASN A 3 -4.62 7.35 9.03
N TYR A 4 -4.08 6.78 7.96
CA TYR A 4 -4.86 6.28 6.83
C TYR A 4 -5.07 4.76 6.86
N HIS A 5 -4.65 4.07 7.92
CA HIS A 5 -4.76 2.61 7.98
C HIS A 5 -6.18 2.12 7.76
N LYS A 6 -7.14 2.79 8.40
CA LYS A 6 -8.55 2.40 8.31
C LYS A 6 -9.09 2.52 6.88
N GLU A 7 -8.79 3.63 6.23
CA GLU A 7 -9.21 3.90 4.85
C GLU A 7 -8.54 2.92 3.89
N LEU A 8 -7.26 2.67 4.06
CA LEU A 8 -6.53 1.71 3.22
C LEU A 8 -7.09 0.29 3.37
N VAL A 9 -7.28 -0.18 4.59
CA VAL A 9 -7.83 -1.52 4.83
C VAL A 9 -9.21 -1.64 4.20
N SER A 10 -10.06 -0.63 4.37
CA SER A 10 -11.40 -0.63 3.79
C SER A 10 -11.37 -0.76 2.27
N VAL A 11 -10.53 0.04 1.61
CA VAL A 11 -10.42 0.04 0.15
C VAL A 11 -9.77 -1.25 -0.36
N LEU A 12 -8.66 -1.67 0.24
CA LEU A 12 -7.93 -2.85 -0.21
C LEU A 12 -8.71 -4.13 0.07
N SER A 13 -9.41 -4.21 1.19
CA SER A 13 -10.23 -5.38 1.54
C SER A 13 -11.42 -5.57 0.62
N SER A 14 -11.85 -4.51 -0.07
CA SER A 14 -12.88 -4.62 -1.09
C SER A 14 -12.38 -5.31 -2.35
N ILE A 15 -11.08 -5.42 -2.53
CA ILE A 15 -10.44 -6.06 -3.69
C ILE A 15 -10.04 -7.50 -3.35
N LEU A 16 -9.28 -7.68 -2.27
CA LEU A 16 -8.74 -8.96 -1.82
C LEU A 16 -8.63 -8.99 -0.30
N PRO A 17 -8.52 -10.19 0.32
CA PRO A 17 -8.17 -10.26 1.73
C PRO A 17 -6.89 -9.49 2.01
N THR A 18 -6.91 -8.63 3.02
CA THR A 18 -5.83 -7.67 3.31
C THR A 18 -5.45 -7.75 4.78
N GLU A 19 -4.13 -7.81 5.05
CA GLU A 19 -3.59 -7.81 6.40
C GLU A 19 -2.40 -6.88 6.52
N TYR A 20 -2.21 -6.32 7.70
CA TYR A 20 -1.06 -5.49 8.02
C TYR A 20 0.16 -6.38 8.31
N GLU A 21 1.27 -6.11 7.63
CA GLU A 21 2.54 -6.86 7.81
C GLU A 21 2.38 -8.39 7.79
N MET A 22 1.53 -8.88 6.90
CA MET A 22 1.26 -10.31 6.81
C MET A 22 2.51 -11.10 6.41
N LYS A 23 2.69 -12.24 7.07
CA LYS A 23 3.68 -13.26 6.66
C LYS A 23 2.93 -14.43 6.04
N LEU A 24 3.43 -14.92 4.91
CA LEU A 24 2.86 -16.10 4.28
C LEU A 24 3.11 -17.35 5.12
N THR A 25 2.06 -18.13 5.28
CA THR A 25 2.13 -19.45 5.90
C THR A 25 1.57 -20.47 4.92
N SER A 26 1.68 -21.76 5.25
CA SER A 26 1.13 -22.82 4.41
C SER A 26 -0.41 -22.75 4.30
N THR A 27 -1.07 -22.05 5.21
CA THR A 27 -2.54 -21.89 5.23
C THR A 27 -3.01 -20.59 4.62
N THR A 28 -2.10 -19.70 4.21
CA THR A 28 -2.46 -18.42 3.61
C THR A 28 -3.12 -18.63 2.26
N LYS A 29 -4.31 -18.06 2.09
CA LYS A 29 -5.03 -18.10 0.82
C LYS A 29 -4.55 -16.98 -0.09
N THR A 30 -4.29 -17.29 -1.34
CA THR A 30 -3.90 -16.33 -2.36
C THR A 30 -4.91 -16.30 -3.50
N PRO A 31 -5.06 -15.20 -4.23
CA PRO A 31 -4.34 -13.94 -4.06
C PRO A 31 -4.73 -13.20 -2.78
N CYS A 32 -3.79 -12.46 -2.25
CA CYS A 32 -4.03 -11.65 -1.04
C CYS A 32 -3.14 -10.41 -1.04
N ILE A 33 -3.45 -9.47 -0.17
CA ILE A 33 -2.74 -8.21 -0.05
C ILE A 33 -2.18 -8.09 1.36
N SER A 34 -0.94 -7.61 1.46
CA SER A 34 -0.40 -7.11 2.73
C SER A 34 0.02 -5.66 2.55
N TYR A 35 0.00 -4.89 3.62
CA TYR A 35 0.41 -3.49 3.58
C TYR A 35 1.15 -3.11 4.86
N MET A 36 1.98 -2.09 4.77
CA MET A 36 2.64 -1.51 5.94
C MET A 36 2.96 -0.04 5.69
N GLU A 37 2.97 0.74 6.75
CA GLU A 37 3.41 2.13 6.68
C GLU A 37 4.95 2.15 6.70
N LEU A 38 5.54 2.79 5.71
CA LEU A 38 6.99 2.93 5.62
C LEU A 38 7.48 4.19 6.32
N SER A 39 6.75 5.28 6.17
CA SER A 39 7.12 6.57 6.74
C SER A 39 5.93 7.48 6.83
N ASN A 40 5.99 8.40 7.78
CA ASN A 40 5.01 9.46 7.97
C ASN A 40 5.79 10.67 8.47
N VAL A 41 6.15 11.56 7.54
CA VAL A 41 7.08 12.65 7.80
C VAL A 41 6.36 13.98 7.64
N PRO A 42 6.33 14.83 8.68
CA PRO A 42 5.77 16.16 8.55
C PRO A 42 6.63 17.00 7.61
N ILE A 43 5.97 17.76 6.74
CA ILE A 43 6.60 18.71 5.87
C ILE A 43 6.24 20.10 6.41
N ASN A 44 7.23 20.77 6.98
CA ASN A 44 7.05 22.08 7.54
C ASN A 44 7.33 23.13 6.48
N ASN A 45 6.27 23.75 5.94
CA ASN A 45 6.40 24.67 4.82
C ASN A 45 6.54 26.13 5.25
N SER A 46 6.02 26.52 6.42
CA SER A 46 6.03 27.90 6.85
C SER A 46 5.70 28.02 8.31
N SER A 47 6.43 28.92 8.99
CA SER A 47 6.14 29.24 10.39
C SER A 47 4.86 30.07 10.57
N PHE A 48 4.25 30.52 9.48
CA PHE A 48 3.02 31.31 9.51
C PHE A 48 1.77 30.50 9.24
N ASP A 49 1.91 29.26 8.79
CA ASP A 49 0.79 28.39 8.49
C ASP A 49 0.35 27.61 9.73
N THR A 50 -0.95 27.64 9.98
CA THR A 50 -1.56 26.77 10.99
C THR A 50 -1.82 25.36 10.44
N MET A 51 -1.49 25.12 9.20
CA MET A 51 -1.64 23.84 8.52
C MET A 51 -0.30 23.18 8.31
N GLU A 52 -0.25 21.88 8.54
CA GLU A 52 0.92 21.06 8.33
C GLU A 52 0.60 19.94 7.36
N TYR A 53 1.51 19.68 6.44
CA TYR A 53 1.40 18.55 5.55
C TYR A 53 2.27 17.41 6.05
N SER A 54 1.78 16.19 5.89
CA SER A 54 2.56 14.99 6.13
C SER A 54 2.71 14.21 4.84
N ARG A 55 3.91 13.75 4.57
CA ARG A 55 4.19 12.81 3.48
C ARG A 55 4.15 11.41 4.06
N ILE A 56 3.18 10.63 3.60
CA ILE A 56 2.99 9.28 4.10
C ILE A 56 3.28 8.30 2.99
N ARG A 57 4.08 7.28 3.29
CA ARG A 57 4.39 6.20 2.35
C ARG A 57 3.93 4.89 2.90
N TYR A 58 3.27 4.11 2.04
CA TYR A 58 2.83 2.76 2.33
C TYR A 58 3.44 1.80 1.34
N GLN A 59 3.81 0.63 1.84
CA GLN A 59 4.18 -0.49 1.01
C GLN A 59 2.99 -1.43 0.91
N ILE A 60 2.58 -1.76 -0.33
CA ILE A 60 1.46 -2.65 -0.58
C ILE A 60 1.98 -3.80 -1.42
N LYS A 61 1.76 -5.03 -0.95
CA LYS A 61 2.19 -6.25 -1.62
C LYS A 61 1.00 -7.06 -2.06
N VAL A 62 1.05 -7.55 -3.30
CA VAL A 62 0.09 -8.52 -3.82
C VAL A 62 0.82 -9.86 -3.95
N TRP A 63 0.24 -10.90 -3.39
CA TRP A 63 0.82 -12.23 -3.35
C TRP A 63 -0.01 -13.20 -4.15
N ASP A 64 0.60 -13.94 -5.07
CA ASP A 64 -0.01 -15.06 -5.77
C ASP A 64 1.07 -15.87 -6.48
N SER A 65 0.72 -17.06 -6.97
CA SER A 65 1.64 -17.87 -7.77
C SER A 65 1.54 -17.55 -9.27
N ASN A 66 0.53 -16.80 -9.70
CA ASN A 66 0.26 -16.49 -11.09
C ASN A 66 0.52 -15.01 -11.36
N ILE A 67 1.50 -14.73 -12.22
CA ILE A 67 1.91 -13.35 -12.54
C ILE A 67 0.79 -12.53 -13.19
N ALA A 68 -0.06 -13.16 -14.01
CA ALA A 68 -1.17 -12.47 -14.65
C ALA A 68 -2.21 -12.02 -13.63
N VAL A 69 -2.47 -12.82 -12.61
CA VAL A 69 -3.37 -12.48 -11.50
C VAL A 69 -2.81 -11.31 -10.71
N ILE A 70 -1.52 -11.36 -10.39
CA ILE A 70 -0.83 -10.28 -9.67
C ILE A 70 -0.94 -8.97 -10.44
N GLN A 71 -0.69 -9.00 -11.74
CA GLN A 71 -0.75 -7.79 -12.57
C GLN A 71 -2.16 -7.21 -12.61
N LEU A 72 -3.17 -8.07 -12.71
CA LEU A 72 -4.57 -7.63 -12.69
C LEU A 72 -4.92 -6.88 -11.41
N TYR A 73 -4.57 -7.47 -10.27
CA TYR A 73 -4.90 -6.86 -8.97
C TYR A 73 -4.03 -5.65 -8.66
N ALA A 74 -2.76 -5.64 -9.09
CA ALA A 74 -1.91 -4.46 -8.98
C ALA A 74 -2.53 -3.26 -9.71
N ASN A 75 -3.06 -3.49 -10.91
CA ASN A 75 -3.73 -2.46 -11.68
C ASN A 75 -5.02 -1.97 -11.00
N ARG A 76 -5.77 -2.88 -10.38
CA ARG A 76 -6.97 -2.50 -9.62
C ARG A 76 -6.64 -1.66 -8.40
N ILE A 77 -5.58 -2.00 -7.69
CA ILE A 77 -5.11 -1.23 -6.53
C ILE A 77 -4.74 0.19 -6.97
N ASP A 78 -3.98 0.30 -8.05
CA ASP A 78 -3.60 1.59 -8.62
C ASP A 78 -4.83 2.45 -8.94
N ALA A 79 -5.83 1.82 -9.57
CA ALA A 79 -7.06 2.50 -9.98
C ALA A 79 -7.89 3.02 -8.80
N VAL A 80 -7.92 2.30 -7.67
CA VAL A 80 -8.71 2.74 -6.51
C VAL A 80 -7.93 3.69 -5.61
N LEU A 81 -6.61 3.61 -5.57
CA LEU A 81 -5.80 4.47 -4.71
C LEU A 81 -5.53 5.85 -5.32
N ARG A 82 -5.44 5.93 -6.65
CA ARG A 82 -5.16 7.19 -7.33
C ARG A 82 -6.19 8.29 -7.03
N PRO A 83 -7.51 8.02 -7.09
CA PRO A 83 -8.50 9.04 -6.74
C PRO A 83 -8.44 9.49 -5.29
N LEU A 84 -7.86 8.67 -4.41
CA LEU A 84 -7.71 9.02 -3.00
C LEU A 84 -6.46 9.84 -2.72
N GLY A 85 -5.70 10.19 -3.75
CA GLY A 85 -4.50 11.00 -3.61
C GLY A 85 -3.22 10.22 -3.41
N PHE A 86 -3.25 8.89 -3.54
CA PHE A 86 -2.04 8.07 -3.47
C PHE A 86 -1.38 7.97 -4.84
N LYS A 87 -0.08 8.23 -4.86
CA LYS A 87 0.73 8.12 -6.05
C LYS A 87 1.71 6.97 -5.88
N ARG A 88 1.73 6.05 -6.87
CA ARG A 88 2.73 5.00 -6.87
C ARG A 88 4.10 5.57 -7.24
N VAL A 89 5.09 5.37 -6.37
CA VAL A 89 6.45 5.85 -6.59
C VAL A 89 7.38 4.73 -7.01
N ASN A 90 7.02 3.47 -6.74
CA ASN A 90 7.85 2.33 -7.10
C ASN A 90 7.02 1.05 -7.21
N SER A 91 7.53 0.10 -7.99
CA SER A 91 6.93 -1.22 -8.16
C SER A 91 8.04 -2.22 -8.47
N THR A 92 8.07 -3.33 -7.74
CA THR A 92 9.08 -4.38 -7.89
C THR A 92 8.42 -5.74 -7.76
N GLU A 93 8.79 -6.70 -8.61
CA GLU A 93 8.35 -8.07 -8.49
C GLU A 93 9.46 -8.93 -7.88
N ILE A 94 9.07 -9.75 -6.91
CA ILE A 94 9.98 -10.65 -6.22
C ILE A 94 9.42 -12.05 -6.31
N SER A 95 10.24 -12.99 -6.80
CA SER A 95 9.89 -14.40 -6.88
C SER A 95 10.62 -15.17 -5.79
N ASP A 96 9.90 -16.04 -5.10
CA ASP A 96 10.49 -16.97 -4.14
C ASP A 96 10.67 -18.31 -4.82
N ASN A 97 11.92 -18.72 -5.05
CA ASN A 97 12.25 -19.96 -5.72
C ASN A 97 11.83 -21.19 -4.92
N ASN A 98 11.65 -21.07 -3.62
CA ASN A 98 11.32 -22.21 -2.76
C ASN A 98 9.82 -22.45 -2.64
N SER A 99 8.99 -21.43 -2.84
CA SER A 99 7.55 -21.54 -2.63
C SER A 99 6.73 -21.34 -3.90
N ALA A 100 7.34 -21.05 -5.03
CA ALA A 100 6.70 -20.67 -6.29
C ALA A 100 5.77 -19.45 -6.13
N MET A 101 5.91 -18.73 -5.05
CA MET A 101 5.09 -17.55 -4.76
C MET A 101 5.76 -16.32 -5.34
N ILE A 102 4.94 -15.45 -5.92
CA ILE A 102 5.40 -14.17 -6.45
C ILE A 102 4.75 -13.06 -5.63
N GLN A 103 5.50 -12.02 -5.34
CA GLN A 103 4.95 -10.83 -4.73
C GLN A 103 5.28 -9.61 -5.57
N LYS A 104 4.28 -8.75 -5.75
CA LYS A 104 4.49 -7.45 -6.33
C LYS A 104 4.46 -6.43 -5.22
N VAL A 105 5.59 -5.77 -5.03
CA VAL A 105 5.80 -4.79 -3.97
C VAL A 105 5.65 -3.40 -4.57
N MET A 106 4.65 -2.67 -4.13
CA MET A 106 4.37 -1.33 -4.62
C MET A 106 4.48 -0.34 -3.47
N THR A 107 5.16 0.77 -3.72
CA THR A 107 5.23 1.86 -2.75
C THR A 107 4.34 3.00 -3.22
N TYR A 108 3.45 3.44 -2.35
CA TYR A 108 2.55 4.56 -2.60
C TYR A 108 2.85 5.69 -1.65
N GLU A 109 2.70 6.90 -2.14
CA GLU A 109 2.92 8.12 -1.38
C GLU A 109 1.70 9.01 -1.48
N CYS A 110 1.33 9.64 -0.37
CA CYS A 110 0.33 10.70 -0.40
C CYS A 110 0.77 11.86 0.48
N LEU A 111 0.28 13.04 0.15
CA LEU A 111 0.39 14.22 0.99
C LEU A 111 -0.91 14.40 1.72
N ALA A 112 -0.85 14.43 3.02
CA ALA A 112 -2.01 14.61 3.87
C ALA A 112 -1.92 15.95 4.59
N LEU A 113 -3.02 16.65 4.62
CA LEU A 113 -3.13 17.92 5.32
C LEU A 113 -3.56 17.68 6.75
N GLU A 114 -2.78 18.19 7.69
CA GLU A 114 -3.10 18.14 9.11
C GLU A 114 -3.39 19.57 9.57
N GLU A 115 -4.57 19.74 10.15
CA GLU A 115 -5.04 21.03 10.61
C GLU A 115 -4.92 21.12 12.13
N PHE A 116 -4.37 22.22 12.63
CA PHE A 116 -4.19 22.47 14.07
C PHE A 116 -5.23 23.40 14.62
#